data_8b267ccde1d18669b04ebaa38b15c1b9
#
_entry.id   8b267ccde1d18669b04ebaa38b15c1b9
#
_cell.length_a   1.000
_cell.length_b   1.000
_cell.length_c   1.000
_cell.angle_alpha   90.00
_cell.angle_beta   90.00
_cell.angle_gamma   90.00
#
_symmetry.space_group_name_H-M   'P 1'
#
loop_
_entity.id
_entity.type
_entity.pdbx_description
1 polymer ?
#
loop_
_entity_poly.entity_id
_entity_poly.type
_entity_poly.pdbx_seq_one_letter_code
_entity_poly.pdbx_strand_id
1 'polypeptide(L)'
;MPQTITPFLMFQGQCKGALALYTRVFPDAHVVGLEQYDNGTVRGATLHLTPTLTLRVTDSPVQHAFTFTPSVSLFVDCTDEPEFEALYAGLSDGGGVLMPPADYGFSARFAWVNDRYGVSWQLNVPHPETT
;
A
#
# COMPACT_ATOMS: atom_id res chain seq x y z
N MET A 1 9.47 28.34 -0.29
CA MET A 1 9.61 27.00 -0.86
C MET A 1 8.76 26.02 -0.07
N PRO A 2 7.86 25.31 -0.71
CA PRO A 2 7.11 24.31 0.00
C PRO A 2 8.02 23.16 0.44
N GLN A 3 7.75 22.67 1.62
CA GLN A 3 8.39 21.51 2.18
C GLN A 3 7.71 20.27 1.59
N THR A 4 8.48 19.25 1.30
CA THR A 4 7.93 17.98 0.79
C THR A 4 8.09 16.91 1.84
N ILE A 5 7.01 16.19 2.12
CA ILE A 5 7.02 15.05 3.03
C ILE A 5 6.56 13.83 2.24
N THR A 6 7.41 12.82 2.20
CA THR A 6 7.13 11.62 1.42
C THR A 6 7.24 10.40 2.34
N PRO A 7 6.18 9.59 2.45
CA PRO A 7 6.30 8.33 3.19
C PRO A 7 7.35 7.43 2.55
N PHE A 8 8.11 6.75 3.39
CA PHE A 8 9.24 5.94 2.96
C PHE A 8 9.04 4.52 3.49
N LEU A 9 8.90 3.56 2.59
CA LEU A 9 8.70 2.15 2.94
C LEU A 9 10.01 1.40 2.77
N MET A 10 10.46 0.76 3.84
CA MET A 10 11.70 -0.02 3.81
C MET A 10 11.37 -1.51 3.89
N PHE A 11 11.70 -2.22 2.84
CA PHE A 11 11.56 -3.69 2.76
C PHE A 11 12.92 -4.33 3.06
N GLN A 12 12.94 -5.63 3.16
CA GLN A 12 14.17 -6.39 3.41
C GLN A 12 14.34 -7.46 2.33
N GLY A 13 14.53 -7.01 1.09
CA GLY A 13 14.75 -7.85 -0.06
C GLY A 13 13.53 -8.10 -0.93
N GLN A 14 12.36 -7.64 -0.51
CA GLN A 14 11.09 -7.93 -1.20
C GLN A 14 10.48 -6.72 -1.91
N CYS A 15 11.22 -5.64 -2.03
CA CYS A 15 10.69 -4.40 -2.60
C CYS A 15 10.15 -4.59 -4.01
N LYS A 16 10.85 -5.34 -4.87
CA LYS A 16 10.39 -5.59 -6.24
C LYS A 16 9.04 -6.29 -6.27
N GLY A 17 8.86 -7.28 -5.39
CA GLY A 17 7.58 -7.98 -5.28
C GLY A 17 6.47 -7.04 -4.85
N ALA A 18 6.74 -6.18 -3.88
CA ALA A 18 5.77 -5.20 -3.40
C ALA A 18 5.39 -4.22 -4.52
N LEU A 19 6.39 -3.72 -5.26
CA LEU A 19 6.13 -2.82 -6.38
C LEU A 19 5.29 -3.49 -7.47
N ALA A 20 5.55 -4.77 -7.75
CA ALA A 20 4.75 -5.53 -8.72
C ALA A 20 3.30 -5.66 -8.26
N LEU A 21 3.10 -5.93 -6.97
CA LEU A 21 1.75 -5.99 -6.41
C LEU A 21 1.02 -4.65 -6.55
N TYR A 22 1.65 -3.56 -6.11
CA TYR A 22 0.99 -2.25 -6.08
C TYR A 22 0.70 -1.73 -7.48
N THR A 23 1.60 -1.94 -8.45
CA THR A 23 1.35 -1.53 -9.83
C THR A 23 0.29 -2.37 -10.52
N ARG A 24 0.04 -3.58 -10.01
CA ARG A 24 -1.03 -4.43 -10.52
C ARG A 24 -2.40 -4.03 -9.97
N VAL A 25 -2.49 -3.70 -8.67
CA VAL A 25 -3.79 -3.45 -8.03
C VAL A 25 -4.23 -1.98 -8.10
N PHE A 26 -3.29 -1.05 -8.30
CA PHE A 26 -3.61 0.37 -8.48
C PHE A 26 -3.37 0.74 -9.95
N PRO A 27 -4.43 1.00 -10.73
CA PRO A 27 -4.31 1.14 -12.18
C PRO A 27 -3.35 2.24 -12.64
N ASP A 28 -3.24 3.33 -11.89
CA ASP A 28 -2.39 4.46 -12.26
C ASP A 28 -1.00 4.39 -11.65
N ALA A 29 -0.71 3.34 -10.88
CA ALA A 29 0.57 3.23 -10.20
C ALA A 29 1.71 2.97 -11.18
N HIS A 30 2.82 3.66 -10.98
CA HIS A 30 4.03 3.44 -11.77
C HIS A 30 5.27 3.80 -10.96
N VAL A 31 6.39 3.23 -11.35
CA VAL A 31 7.67 3.37 -10.65
C VAL A 31 8.61 4.20 -11.50
N VAL A 32 9.31 5.14 -10.88
CA VAL A 32 10.36 5.91 -11.54
C VAL A 32 11.63 5.87 -10.69
N GLY A 33 12.77 6.06 -11.37
CA GLY A 33 14.05 6.19 -10.68
C GLY A 33 14.51 4.93 -9.96
N LEU A 34 14.16 3.75 -10.47
CA LEU A 34 14.56 2.49 -9.84
C LEU A 34 16.08 2.31 -9.95
N GLU A 35 16.72 2.17 -8.79
CA GLU A 35 18.13 1.83 -8.69
C GLU A 35 18.28 0.53 -7.90
N GLN A 36 19.23 -0.29 -8.29
CA GLN A 36 19.42 -1.59 -7.67
C GLN A 36 20.83 -1.72 -7.09
N TYR A 37 20.92 -2.51 -6.02
CA TYR A 37 22.21 -3.00 -5.55
C TYR A 37 22.73 -4.08 -6.49
N ASP A 38 24.01 -4.45 -6.34
CA ASP A 38 24.64 -5.47 -7.18
C ASP A 38 23.92 -6.82 -7.12
N ASN A 39 23.27 -7.12 -5.98
CA ASN A 39 22.54 -8.37 -5.82
C ASN A 39 21.11 -8.33 -6.41
N GLY A 40 20.74 -7.23 -7.05
CA GLY A 40 19.44 -7.10 -7.69
C GLY A 40 18.31 -6.57 -6.80
N THR A 41 18.54 -6.40 -5.49
CA THR A 41 17.55 -5.78 -4.63
C THR A 41 17.49 -4.28 -4.87
N VAL A 42 16.43 -3.63 -4.42
CA VAL A 42 16.17 -2.23 -4.74
C VAL A 42 16.90 -1.31 -3.76
N ARG A 43 17.83 -0.51 -4.28
CA ARG A 43 18.48 0.52 -3.48
C ARG A 43 17.54 1.70 -3.23
N GLY A 44 16.71 2.03 -4.19
CA GLY A 44 15.73 3.08 -4.05
C GLY A 44 14.87 3.21 -5.29
N ALA A 45 13.65 3.69 -5.09
CA ALA A 45 12.72 4.01 -6.17
C ALA A 45 11.64 4.94 -5.64
N THR A 46 10.97 5.59 -6.57
CA THR A 46 9.79 6.40 -6.27
C THR A 46 8.57 5.70 -6.87
N LEU A 47 7.59 5.43 -6.05
CA LEU A 47 6.33 4.83 -6.47
C LEU A 47 5.26 5.90 -6.48
N HIS A 48 4.77 6.24 -7.68
CA HIS A 48 3.57 7.05 -7.82
C HIS A 48 2.39 6.10 -7.74
N LEU A 49 1.84 5.95 -6.52
CA LEU A 49 0.77 4.98 -6.27
C LEU A 49 -0.55 5.42 -6.91
N THR A 50 -0.87 6.68 -6.72
CA THR A 50 -2.02 7.34 -7.33
C THR A 50 -1.57 8.72 -7.82
N PRO A 51 -2.41 9.44 -8.60
CA PRO A 51 -2.04 10.80 -9.01
C PRO A 51 -1.73 11.74 -7.85
N THR A 52 -2.23 11.45 -6.65
CA THR A 52 -2.06 12.34 -5.49
C THR A 52 -1.13 11.79 -4.42
N LEU A 53 -0.66 10.53 -4.53
CA LEU A 53 0.20 9.95 -3.50
C LEU A 53 1.48 9.38 -4.10
N THR A 54 2.60 9.89 -3.62
CA THR A 54 3.92 9.40 -3.97
C THR A 54 4.56 8.77 -2.74
N LEU A 55 5.17 7.62 -2.91
CA LEU A 55 5.91 6.91 -1.87
C LEU A 55 7.34 6.70 -2.33
N ARG A 56 8.28 6.70 -1.38
CA ARG A 56 9.64 6.25 -1.65
C ARG A 56 9.79 4.85 -1.08
N VAL A 57 10.56 4.01 -1.76
CA VAL A 57 10.73 2.62 -1.37
C VAL A 57 12.20 2.22 -1.46
N THR A 58 12.59 1.25 -0.63
CA THR A 58 13.95 0.71 -0.63
C THR A 58 13.93 -0.71 -0.04
N ASP A 59 14.96 -1.48 -0.38
CA ASP A 59 15.33 -2.66 0.39
C ASP A 59 16.51 -2.30 1.28
N SER A 60 16.41 -2.61 2.57
CA SER A 60 17.55 -2.42 3.46
C SER A 60 18.63 -3.46 3.15
N PRO A 61 19.91 -3.06 3.06
CA PRO A 61 20.99 -4.04 2.89
C PRO A 61 21.32 -4.80 4.17
N VAL A 62 20.73 -4.42 5.31
CA VAL A 62 20.93 -5.08 6.60
C VAL A 62 19.64 -5.65 7.10
N GLN A 63 19.76 -6.76 7.85
CA GLN A 63 18.60 -7.38 8.48
C GLN A 63 18.20 -6.57 9.72
N HIS A 64 16.91 -6.33 9.89
CA HIS A 64 16.37 -5.62 11.05
C HIS A 64 15.40 -6.50 11.82
N ALA A 65 15.31 -6.25 13.12
CA ALA A 65 14.34 -6.93 13.98
C ALA A 65 12.93 -6.33 13.84
N PHE A 66 12.85 -5.09 13.35
CA PHE A 66 11.55 -4.42 13.14
C PHE A 66 11.06 -4.64 11.72
N THR A 67 9.78 -4.47 11.54
CA THR A 67 9.12 -4.52 10.25
C THR A 67 7.95 -3.54 10.28
N PHE A 68 7.11 -3.58 9.25
CA PHE A 68 5.92 -2.75 9.24
C PHE A 68 5.00 -3.12 10.40
N THR A 69 4.31 -2.13 10.92
CA THR A 69 3.35 -2.31 11.99
C THR A 69 1.99 -1.78 11.54
N PRO A 70 0.89 -2.49 11.86
CA PRO A 70 -0.44 -2.02 11.45
C PRO A 70 -0.90 -0.74 12.15
N SER A 71 -0.14 -0.23 13.11
CA SER A 71 -0.44 1.08 13.70
C SER A 71 -0.20 2.22 12.71
N VAL A 72 0.56 1.97 11.64
CA VAL A 72 0.69 2.88 10.50
C VAL A 72 0.10 2.17 9.29
N SER A 73 -0.87 2.78 8.65
CA SER A 73 -1.53 2.18 7.49
C SER A 73 -1.77 3.23 6.42
N LEU A 74 -1.98 2.74 5.20
CA LEU A 74 -2.42 3.57 4.09
C LEU A 74 -3.94 3.42 3.99
N PHE A 75 -4.64 4.53 4.12
CA PHE A 75 -6.10 4.55 4.13
C PHE A 75 -6.59 4.94 2.74
N VAL A 76 -7.34 4.04 2.10
CA VAL A 76 -7.82 4.24 0.74
C VAL A 76 -9.32 4.48 0.78
N ASP A 77 -9.74 5.68 0.36
CA ASP A 77 -11.16 5.94 0.12
C ASP A 77 -11.47 5.50 -1.30
N CYS A 78 -12.14 4.36 -1.43
CA CYS A 78 -12.49 3.80 -2.72
C CYS A 78 -13.66 4.57 -3.33
N THR A 79 -13.66 4.72 -4.65
CA THR A 79 -14.72 5.45 -5.34
C THR A 79 -16.03 4.66 -5.41
N ASP A 80 -15.93 3.32 -5.40
CA ASP A 80 -17.09 2.45 -5.50
C ASP A 80 -16.76 1.06 -4.95
N GLU A 81 -17.75 0.19 -4.89
CA GLU A 81 -17.55 -1.17 -4.39
C GLU A 81 -16.72 -2.05 -5.33
N PRO A 82 -16.84 -1.97 -6.66
CA PRO A 82 -15.92 -2.73 -7.53
C PRO A 82 -14.45 -2.42 -7.27
N GLU A 83 -14.09 -1.17 -7.06
CA GLU A 83 -12.71 -0.79 -6.70
C GLU A 83 -12.31 -1.39 -5.36
N PHE A 84 -13.20 -1.31 -4.37
CA PHE A 84 -12.96 -1.92 -3.05
C PHE A 84 -12.69 -3.42 -3.19
N GLU A 85 -13.54 -4.13 -3.94
CA GLU A 85 -13.40 -5.59 -4.11
C GLU A 85 -12.08 -5.95 -4.78
N ALA A 86 -11.69 -5.20 -5.82
CA ALA A 86 -10.44 -5.46 -6.54
C ALA A 86 -9.22 -5.23 -5.63
N LEU A 87 -9.23 -4.14 -4.88
CA LEU A 87 -8.13 -3.84 -3.95
C LEU A 87 -8.06 -4.85 -2.82
N TYR A 88 -9.22 -5.21 -2.25
CA TYR A 88 -9.25 -6.20 -1.18
C TYR A 88 -8.71 -7.54 -1.65
N ALA A 89 -9.15 -8.01 -2.82
CA ALA A 89 -8.69 -9.29 -3.36
C ALA A 89 -7.18 -9.28 -3.59
N GLY A 90 -6.65 -8.21 -4.18
CA GLY A 90 -5.22 -8.12 -4.48
C GLY A 90 -4.36 -7.93 -3.25
N LEU A 91 -4.75 -7.05 -2.34
CA LEU A 91 -3.93 -6.73 -1.18
C LEU A 91 -4.00 -7.78 -0.08
N SER A 92 -5.13 -8.47 0.09
CA SER A 92 -5.24 -9.51 1.11
C SER A 92 -4.63 -10.84 0.69
N ASP A 93 -4.39 -11.04 -0.60
CA ASP A 93 -3.85 -12.30 -1.11
C ASP A 93 -2.44 -12.56 -0.57
N GLY A 94 -2.28 -13.65 0.16
CA GLY A 94 -1.01 -14.01 0.79
C GLY A 94 -0.68 -13.17 2.03
N GLY A 95 -1.56 -12.27 2.41
CA GLY A 95 -1.39 -11.43 3.59
C GLY A 95 -2.28 -11.85 4.73
N GLY A 96 -2.68 -10.88 5.55
CA GLY A 96 -3.54 -11.12 6.71
C GLY A 96 -4.70 -10.15 6.74
N VAL A 97 -5.82 -10.58 7.29
CA VAL A 97 -7.01 -9.75 7.44
C VAL A 97 -7.18 -9.40 8.91
N LEU A 98 -7.14 -8.10 9.23
CA LEU A 98 -7.36 -7.63 10.60
C LEU A 98 -8.85 -7.36 10.83
N MET A 99 -9.54 -6.77 9.84
CA MET A 99 -10.99 -6.56 9.88
C MET A 99 -11.56 -6.94 8.52
N PRO A 100 -12.37 -8.02 8.45
CA PRO A 100 -12.93 -8.46 7.17
C PRO A 100 -13.94 -7.44 6.61
N PRO A 101 -14.23 -7.50 5.31
CA PRO A 101 -15.15 -6.55 4.70
C PRO A 101 -16.52 -6.59 5.37
N ALA A 102 -16.99 -5.43 5.85
CA ALA A 102 -18.29 -5.30 6.48
C ALA A 102 -18.63 -3.83 6.66
N ASP A 103 -19.88 -3.57 7.04
CA ASP A 103 -20.31 -2.26 7.51
C ASP A 103 -20.11 -2.26 9.03
N TYR A 104 -19.18 -1.43 9.50
CA TYR A 104 -18.87 -1.31 10.93
C TYR A 104 -19.54 -0.09 11.56
N GLY A 105 -20.44 0.57 10.82
CA GLY A 105 -21.18 1.72 11.30
C GLY A 105 -20.62 3.07 10.86
N PHE A 106 -19.35 3.14 10.48
CA PHE A 106 -18.73 4.40 10.07
C PHE A 106 -18.57 4.55 8.56
N SER A 107 -18.88 3.51 7.80
CA SER A 107 -18.77 3.54 6.34
C SER A 107 -19.69 2.49 5.73
N ALA A 108 -19.97 2.61 4.43
CA ALA A 108 -20.80 1.63 3.73
C ALA A 108 -20.10 0.27 3.68
N ARG A 109 -18.76 0.29 3.53
CA ARG A 109 -17.98 -0.94 3.54
C ARG A 109 -16.56 -0.61 3.95
N PHE A 110 -15.97 -1.46 4.78
CA PHE A 110 -14.62 -1.23 5.30
C PHE A 110 -13.91 -2.57 5.47
N ALA A 111 -12.60 -2.56 5.23
CA ALA A 111 -11.72 -3.69 5.53
C ALA A 111 -10.35 -3.17 5.95
N TRP A 112 -9.66 -3.96 6.77
CA TRP A 112 -8.32 -3.63 7.20
C TRP A 112 -7.46 -4.88 6.99
N VAL A 113 -6.40 -4.77 6.18
CA VAL A 113 -5.56 -5.90 5.82
C VAL A 113 -4.09 -5.53 5.89
N ASN A 114 -3.25 -6.53 6.12
CA ASN A 114 -1.82 -6.44 5.86
C ASN A 114 -1.56 -7.20 4.57
N ASP A 115 -0.81 -6.60 3.64
CA ASP A 115 -0.46 -7.33 2.43
C ASP A 115 0.63 -8.37 2.73
N ARG A 116 0.99 -9.18 1.72
CA ARG A 116 1.98 -10.24 1.91
C ARG A 116 3.36 -9.73 2.29
N TYR A 117 3.61 -8.44 2.10
CA TYR A 117 4.88 -7.80 2.45
C TYR A 117 4.82 -7.09 3.79
N GLY A 118 3.68 -7.13 4.46
CA GLY A 118 3.50 -6.57 5.79
C GLY A 118 2.97 -5.15 5.84
N VAL A 119 2.78 -4.50 4.70
CA VAL A 119 2.25 -3.14 4.68
C VAL A 119 0.76 -3.17 4.98
N SER A 120 0.32 -2.25 5.84
CA SER A 120 -1.06 -2.21 6.34
C SER A 120 -1.91 -1.26 5.51
N TRP A 121 -3.10 -1.73 5.14
CA TRP A 121 -4.05 -1.02 4.29
C TRP A 121 -5.42 -1.02 4.92
N GLN A 122 -6.04 0.15 4.97
CA GLN A 122 -7.45 0.27 5.32
C GLN A 122 -8.21 0.69 4.07
N LEU A 123 -9.24 -0.07 3.73
CA LEU A 123 -10.02 0.16 2.52
C LEU A 123 -11.42 0.58 2.93
N ASN A 124 -11.89 1.66 2.35
CA ASN A 124 -13.13 2.29 2.79
C ASN A 124 -14.00 2.67 1.59
N VAL A 125 -15.30 2.34 1.68
CA VAL A 125 -16.31 2.90 0.79
C VAL A 125 -17.19 3.78 1.68
N PRO A 126 -17.09 5.11 1.53
CA PRO A 126 -17.88 5.99 2.40
C PRO A 126 -19.36 5.83 2.15
N HIS A 127 -20.16 6.11 3.17
CA HIS A 127 -21.62 6.18 3.00
C HIS A 127 -21.96 7.25 1.98
N PRO A 128 -22.98 7.04 1.14
CA PRO A 128 -23.45 8.09 0.26
C PRO A 128 -23.86 9.31 1.07
N GLU A 129 -23.51 10.49 0.57
CA GLU A 129 -23.96 11.72 1.21
C GLU A 129 -25.47 11.82 1.11
N THR A 130 -26.10 12.09 2.25
CA THR A 130 -27.53 12.39 2.29
C THR A 130 -27.67 13.90 2.43
N THR A 131 -28.11 14.53 1.39
CA THR A 131 -28.39 15.96 1.40
C THR A 131 -29.86 16.23 1.43
#